data_4c38eff6c74dc772832bd57d3d817d96
#
_entry.id   4c38eff6c74dc772832bd57d3d817d96
#
_cell.length_a   1.000
_cell.length_b   1.000
_cell.length_c   1.000
_cell.angle_alpha   90.00
_cell.angle_beta   90.00
_cell.angle_gamma   90.00
#
_symmetry.space_group_name_H-M   'P 1'
#
loop_
_entity.id
_entity.type
_entity.pdbx_description
1 polymer ?
#
loop_
_entity_poly.entity_id
_entity_poly.type
_entity_poly.pdbx_seq_one_letter_code
_entity_poly.pdbx_strand_id
1 'polypeptide(L)' 'MTLKQAIRIVENHNKWRRDNNVPPKTKMGDPKKLGVALDVLLIVAKDHYKLMIWIENRLNRNKHEK' A
#
# COMPACT_ATOMS: atom_id res chain seq x y z
N MET A 1 -10.50 5.68 -9.39
CA MET A 1 -10.24 4.39 -8.67
C MET A 1 -10.37 4.61 -7.17
N THR A 2 -11.09 3.74 -6.50
CA THR A 2 -11.22 3.81 -5.04
C THR A 2 -10.03 3.16 -4.34
N LEU A 3 -9.80 3.51 -3.08
CA LEU A 3 -8.74 2.89 -2.28
C LEU A 3 -8.93 1.36 -2.19
N LYS A 4 -10.17 0.91 -2.02
CA LYS A 4 -10.48 -0.51 -1.94
C LYS A 4 -10.10 -1.24 -3.23
N GLN A 5 -10.38 -0.63 -4.38
CA GLN A 5 -9.99 -1.19 -5.68
C GLN A 5 -8.47 -1.23 -5.82
N ALA A 6 -7.79 -0.16 -5.40
CA ALA A 6 -6.34 -0.09 -5.47
C ALA A 6 -5.69 -1.20 -4.64
N ILE A 7 -6.17 -1.41 -3.41
CA ILE A 7 -5.69 -2.47 -2.54
C ILE A 7 -5.85 -3.84 -3.20
N ARG A 8 -7.03 -4.11 -3.76
CA ARG A 8 -7.31 -5.39 -4.43
C ARG A 8 -6.38 -5.64 -5.62
N ILE A 9 -6.15 -4.60 -6.42
CA ILE A 9 -5.29 -4.71 -7.59
C ILE A 9 -3.86 -5.05 -7.18
N VAL A 10 -3.33 -4.39 -6.16
CA VAL A 10 -1.97 -4.63 -5.70
C VAL A 10 -1.86 -6.00 -5.02
N GLU A 11 -2.85 -6.41 -4.25
CA GLU A 11 -2.87 -7.76 -3.66
C GLU A 11 -2.85 -8.84 -4.73
N ASN A 12 -3.64 -8.69 -5.79
CA ASN A 12 -3.66 -9.64 -6.90
C ASN A 12 -2.31 -9.70 -7.61
N HIS A 13 -1.68 -8.53 -7.81
CA HIS A 13 -0.36 -8.48 -8.42
C HIS A 13 0.68 -9.20 -7.55
N ASN A 14 0.63 -9.01 -6.24
CA ASN A 14 1.54 -9.69 -5.33
C ASN A 14 1.34 -11.20 -5.35
N LYS A 15 0.10 -11.67 -5.43
CA LYS A 15 -0.19 -13.10 -5.56
C LYS A 15 0.40 -13.64 -6.84
N TRP A 16 0.21 -12.96 -7.96
CA TRP A 16 0.77 -13.38 -9.23
C TRP A 16 2.29 -13.44 -9.18
N ARG A 17 2.93 -12.43 -8.61
CA ARG A 17 4.38 -12.35 -8.51
C ARG A 17 4.97 -13.49 -7.68
N ARG A 18 4.24 -13.95 -6.65
CA ARG A 18 4.67 -15.01 -5.75
C ARG A 18 4.23 -16.40 -6.19
N ASP A 19 3.50 -16.49 -7.30
CA ASP A 19 2.96 -17.76 -7.79
C ASP A 19 4.08 -18.56 -8.47
N ASN A 20 4.45 -19.67 -7.83
CA ASN A 20 5.51 -20.56 -8.33
C ASN A 20 4.96 -21.75 -9.13
N ASN A 21 3.65 -21.78 -9.37
CA ASN A 21 3.04 -22.87 -10.15
C ASN A 21 3.40 -22.75 -11.62
N VAL A 22 3.50 -23.90 -12.28
CA VAL A 22 3.77 -23.96 -13.71
C VAL A 22 2.71 -24.84 -14.35
N PRO A 23 1.75 -24.30 -15.11
CA PRO A 23 1.55 -22.85 -15.35
C PRO A 23 1.04 -22.13 -14.09
N PRO A 24 1.25 -20.81 -14.00
CA PRO A 24 0.75 -20.03 -12.84
C PRO A 24 -0.77 -20.12 -12.73
N LYS A 25 -1.27 -20.22 -11.51
CA LYS A 25 -2.71 -20.26 -11.23
C LYS A 25 -3.33 -18.87 -11.26
N THR A 26 -2.53 -17.83 -11.00
CA THR A 26 -2.99 -16.45 -11.03
C THR A 26 -2.54 -15.79 -12.33
N LYS A 27 -3.29 -14.76 -12.74
CA LYS A 27 -2.95 -14.01 -13.96
C LYS A 27 -2.46 -12.63 -13.57
N MET A 28 -1.48 -12.13 -14.32
CA MET A 28 -1.03 -10.76 -14.18
C MET A 28 -2.16 -9.81 -14.58
N GLY A 29 -2.41 -8.80 -13.75
CA GLY A 29 -3.39 -7.77 -14.07
C GLY A 29 -2.86 -6.77 -15.10
N ASP A 30 -3.72 -5.82 -15.49
CA ASP A 30 -3.37 -4.75 -16.40
C ASP A 30 -2.29 -3.86 -15.77
N PRO A 31 -1.12 -3.72 -16.41
CA PRO A 31 -0.05 -2.87 -15.87
C PRO A 31 -0.46 -1.41 -15.67
N LYS A 32 -1.33 -0.89 -16.55
CA LYS A 32 -1.82 0.49 -16.41
C LYS A 32 -2.65 0.66 -15.16
N LYS A 33 -3.55 -0.30 -14.89
CA LYS A 33 -4.37 -0.28 -13.69
C LYS A 33 -3.50 -0.44 -12.43
N LEU A 34 -2.49 -1.29 -12.52
CA LEU A 34 -1.54 -1.46 -11.42
C LEU A 34 -0.81 -0.14 -11.11
N GLY A 35 -0.37 0.59 -12.15
CA GLY A 35 0.26 1.88 -11.97
C GLY A 35 -0.63 2.88 -11.26
N VAL A 36 -1.89 2.98 -11.69
CA VAL A 36 -2.88 3.87 -11.04
C VAL A 36 -3.11 3.44 -9.59
N ALA A 37 -3.22 2.13 -9.35
CA ALA A 37 -3.42 1.61 -7.99
C ALA A 37 -2.24 1.95 -7.08
N LEU A 38 -1.02 1.84 -7.58
CA LEU A 38 0.18 2.20 -6.82
C LEU A 38 0.20 3.70 -6.50
N ASP A 39 -0.20 4.54 -7.46
CA ASP A 39 -0.28 5.98 -7.23
C ASP A 39 -1.27 6.32 -6.12
N VAL A 40 -2.46 5.69 -6.15
CA VAL A 40 -3.47 5.88 -5.11
C VAL A 40 -2.93 5.46 -3.74
N LEU A 41 -2.29 4.28 -3.68
CA LEU A 41 -1.75 3.77 -2.42
C LEU A 41 -0.60 4.63 -1.90
N LEU A 42 0.23 5.18 -2.79
CA LEU A 42 1.31 6.07 -2.39
C LEU A 42 0.78 7.36 -1.77
N ILE A 43 -0.28 7.93 -2.34
CA ILE A 43 -0.91 9.13 -1.78
C ILE A 43 -1.41 8.85 -0.37
N VAL A 44 -2.15 7.75 -0.20
CA VAL A 44 -2.70 7.36 1.10
C VAL A 44 -1.58 7.06 2.10
N ALA A 45 -0.55 6.33 1.66
CA ALA A 45 0.57 5.98 2.51
C ALA A 45 1.33 7.23 2.98
N LYS A 46 1.54 8.20 2.10
CA LYS A 46 2.21 9.45 2.46
C LYS A 46 1.39 10.26 3.46
N ASP A 47 0.08 10.34 3.26
CA ASP A 47 -0.81 11.05 4.19
C ASP A 47 -0.81 10.36 5.55
N HIS A 48 -0.88 9.04 5.56
CA HIS A 48 -0.84 8.26 6.80
C HIS A 48 0.50 8.43 7.52
N TYR A 49 1.59 8.43 6.76
CA TYR A 49 2.94 8.63 7.31
C TYR A 49 3.07 9.99 8.00
N LYS A 50 2.56 11.05 7.38
CA LYS A 50 2.57 12.37 7.97
C LYS A 50 1.79 12.41 9.29
N LEU A 51 0.63 11.77 9.30
CA LEU A 51 -0.19 11.67 10.51
C LEU A 51 0.53 10.90 11.61
N MET A 52 1.16 9.79 11.26
CA MET A 52 1.88 8.96 12.23
C MET A 52 3.08 9.69 12.82
N ILE A 53 3.82 10.45 12.00
CA ILE A 53 4.94 11.25 12.50
C ILE A 53 4.44 12.31 13.49
N TRP A 54 3.33 12.96 13.17
CA TRP A 54 2.74 13.96 14.07
C TRP A 54 2.35 13.35 15.42
N ILE A 55 1.74 12.17 15.38
CA ILE A 55 1.35 11.44 16.60
C ILE A 55 2.59 11.02 17.39
N GLU A 56 3.59 10.46 16.73
CA GLU A 56 4.83 10.05 17.38
C GLU A 56 5.54 11.22 18.05
N ASN A 57 5.62 12.35 17.37
CA ASN A 57 6.24 13.55 17.93
C ASN A 57 5.51 14.01 19.18
N ARG A 58 4.20 13.92 19.19
CA ARG A 58 3.39 14.29 20.33
C ARG A 58 3.64 13.36 21.51
N LEU A 59 3.66 12.05 21.24
CA LEU A 59 3.92 11.05 22.27
C LEU A 59 5.34 11.15 22.81
N ASN A 60 6.33 11.38 21.93
CA ASN A 60 7.71 11.51 22.33
C ASN A 60 7.93 12.77 23.18
N ARG A 61 7.23 13.86 22.86
CA ARG A 61 7.28 15.07 23.66
C ARG A 61 6.82 14.81 25.09
N ASN A 62 5.75 14.05 25.23
CA ASN A 62 5.23 13.66 26.54
C ASN A 62 6.23 12.78 27.30
N LYS A 63 6.94 11.91 26.59
CA LYS A 63 7.95 11.05 27.21
C LYS A 63 9.17 11.83 27.70
N HIS A 64 9.54 12.87 26.98
CA HIS A 64 10.71 13.68 27.34
C HIS A 64 10.46 14.62 28.51
N GLU A 65 9.22 14.82 28.87
CA GLU A 65 8.84 15.67 30.01
C GLU A 65 8.98 14.98 31.36
N LYS A 66 9.52 13.79 31.37
CA LYS A 66 9.77 13.09 32.65
C LYS A 66 10.85 13.78 33.47
#